data_4a5737efc2a7710f016e005db53eaffd
#
_entry.id   4a5737efc2a7710f016e005db53eaffd
#
_cell.length_a   1.000
_cell.length_b   1.000
_cell.length_c   1.000
_cell.angle_alpha   90.00
_cell.angle_beta   90.00
_cell.angle_gamma   90.00
#
_symmetry.space_group_name_H-M   'P 1'
#
loop_
_entity.id
_entity.type
_entity.pdbx_description
1 polymer ?
#
loop_
_entity_poly.entity_id
_entity_poly.type
_entity_poly.pdbx_seq_one_letter_code
_entity_poly.pdbx_strand_id
1 'polypeptide(L)'
;MKDLYERLLAAASLRSADGAVRVAAEYEPVGGGGTPVFPPTVKLAATNAAGYLTEPRYVDGEQVEVVLLDQRQSQANRCETALLGAIGRGEVFIPHLALVTEAEGVPVRVTSLEAPHRSRDAYFRDAVHSDGQPFDATGPGAELRAASALDFGAYLRSVPSDLAYGVWDSHRKRRIQVKIPRAYTSEMIGVSPLVGVRAAGRFDQLNLPGETVEVTEAGWAPMEGGKPAKGAGKAKLSELGHGMIPPSEGLGGVSVKAVQRNATLSMAQLAALRFGDVSEEFAAAGRALVAAIALLGDRLAFAAPAIRLRSGCDLVLVSERREWVLRGKDGCPAVEPLEVATPQDAVALFEIAVDRARKAGLEWPDEPFVVHPNASLQQAIAKSYVVAGIGEAEGE
;
A
#
# COMPACT_ATOMS: atom_id res chain seq x y z
N MET A 1 18.82 8.85 -19.38
CA MET A 1 18.04 9.44 -18.26
C MET A 1 17.79 10.94 -18.36
N LYS A 2 18.76 11.79 -18.76
CA LYS A 2 18.49 13.24 -18.90
C LYS A 2 17.40 13.54 -19.94
N ASP A 3 17.50 12.97 -21.13
CA ASP A 3 16.50 13.16 -22.20
C ASP A 3 15.11 12.63 -21.77
N LEU A 4 15.10 11.53 -21.01
CA LEU A 4 13.88 10.98 -20.43
C LEU A 4 13.28 11.92 -19.37
N TYR A 5 14.11 12.55 -18.55
CA TYR A 5 13.64 13.56 -17.60
C TYR A 5 13.03 14.77 -18.31
N GLU A 6 13.71 15.30 -19.36
CA GLU A 6 13.18 16.44 -20.13
C GLU A 6 11.84 16.08 -20.81
N ARG A 7 11.70 14.84 -21.28
CA ARG A 7 10.42 14.35 -21.78
C ARG A 7 9.36 14.28 -20.68
N LEU A 8 9.71 13.75 -19.49
CA LEU A 8 8.81 13.68 -18.35
C LEU A 8 8.36 15.07 -17.88
N LEU A 9 9.29 16.04 -17.87
CA LEU A 9 9.02 17.43 -17.55
C LEU A 9 8.03 18.04 -18.57
N ALA A 10 8.23 17.81 -19.85
CA ALA A 10 7.33 18.26 -20.90
C ALA A 10 5.95 17.57 -20.81
N ALA A 11 5.92 16.26 -20.54
CA ALA A 11 4.69 15.48 -20.39
C ALA A 11 3.85 15.93 -19.18
N ALA A 12 4.49 16.32 -18.08
CA ALA A 12 3.83 16.82 -16.88
C ALA A 12 3.40 18.30 -16.98
N SER A 13 3.60 18.94 -18.13
CA SER A 13 3.19 20.32 -18.39
C SER A 13 1.68 20.44 -18.64
N LEU A 14 1.14 21.66 -18.45
CA LEU A 14 -0.30 21.94 -18.63
C LEU A 14 -0.82 21.75 -20.06
N ARG A 15 0.06 21.73 -21.06
CA ARG A 15 -0.29 21.70 -22.48
C ARG A 15 0.36 20.52 -23.22
N SER A 16 0.69 19.46 -22.50
CA SER A 16 1.28 18.27 -23.10
C SER A 16 0.29 17.53 -24.01
N ALA A 17 0.80 16.89 -25.03
CA ALA A 17 0.07 15.91 -25.82
C ALA A 17 0.07 14.50 -25.15
N ASP A 18 0.90 14.30 -24.14
CA ASP A 18 0.99 13.04 -23.41
C ASP A 18 -0.22 12.87 -22.46
N GLY A 19 -0.92 11.75 -22.59
CA GLY A 19 -2.07 11.44 -21.74
C GLY A 19 -1.69 10.63 -20.51
N ALA A 20 -0.75 9.68 -20.66
CA ALA A 20 -0.35 8.79 -19.59
C ALA A 20 0.99 8.10 -19.88
N VAL A 21 1.60 7.55 -18.83
CA VAL A 21 2.46 6.37 -18.94
C VAL A 21 1.63 5.14 -18.57
N ARG A 22 1.75 4.08 -19.35
CA ARG A 22 1.09 2.79 -19.12
C ARG A 22 2.13 1.69 -18.98
N VAL A 23 1.91 0.80 -18.01
CA VAL A 23 2.62 -0.47 -17.87
C VAL A 23 1.60 -1.58 -17.97
N ALA A 24 1.73 -2.46 -18.95
CA ALA A 24 0.92 -3.66 -19.12
C ALA A 24 1.84 -4.87 -19.01
N ALA A 25 1.61 -5.71 -18.00
CA ALA A 25 2.42 -6.89 -17.74
C ALA A 25 1.55 -8.14 -17.62
N GLU A 26 2.07 -9.24 -18.10
CA GLU A 26 1.50 -10.56 -17.97
C GLU A 26 2.38 -11.42 -17.06
N TYR A 27 1.73 -12.15 -16.18
CA TYR A 27 2.37 -13.05 -15.22
C TYR A 27 1.75 -14.44 -15.32
N GLU A 28 2.48 -15.43 -14.84
CA GLU A 28 1.95 -16.76 -14.56
C GLU A 28 2.33 -17.23 -13.15
N PRO A 29 1.62 -18.19 -12.58
CA PRO A 29 2.02 -18.82 -11.31
C PRO A 29 3.42 -19.42 -11.41
N VAL A 30 4.24 -19.32 -10.35
CA VAL A 30 5.59 -19.90 -10.28
C VAL A 30 5.58 -21.42 -10.59
N GLY A 31 4.50 -22.12 -10.26
CA GLY A 31 4.31 -23.53 -10.58
C GLY A 31 3.96 -23.82 -12.04
N GLY A 32 3.91 -22.81 -12.90
CA GLY A 32 3.54 -22.92 -14.32
C GLY A 32 2.05 -22.74 -14.58
N GLY A 33 1.70 -22.63 -15.88
CA GLY A 33 0.32 -22.43 -16.32
C GLY A 33 -0.65 -23.48 -15.78
N GLY A 34 -1.81 -23.03 -15.32
CA GLY A 34 -2.84 -23.89 -14.71
C GLY A 34 -2.66 -24.17 -13.22
N THR A 35 -1.50 -23.85 -12.62
CA THR A 35 -1.34 -23.92 -11.17
C THR A 35 -2.27 -22.92 -10.50
N PRO A 36 -3.09 -23.33 -9.51
CA PRO A 36 -4.01 -22.42 -8.86
C PRO A 36 -3.28 -21.39 -7.99
N VAL A 37 -3.75 -20.15 -8.02
CA VAL A 37 -3.37 -19.07 -7.12
C VAL A 37 -4.43 -18.87 -6.04
N PHE A 38 -4.07 -18.22 -4.93
CA PHE A 38 -5.01 -17.91 -3.86
C PHE A 38 -5.23 -16.39 -3.77
N PRO A 39 -6.33 -15.87 -4.37
CA PRO A 39 -6.70 -14.46 -4.25
C PRO A 39 -7.01 -14.06 -2.81
N PRO A 40 -7.12 -12.74 -2.49
CA PRO A 40 -7.59 -12.32 -1.19
C PRO A 40 -9.04 -12.74 -0.98
N THR A 41 -9.31 -13.36 0.17
CA THR A 41 -10.68 -13.67 0.58
C THR A 41 -11.32 -12.48 1.26
N VAL A 42 -12.58 -12.23 0.94
CA VAL A 42 -13.40 -11.18 1.53
C VAL A 42 -14.74 -11.77 1.97
N LYS A 43 -15.42 -11.09 2.88
CA LYS A 43 -16.79 -11.41 3.23
C LYS A 43 -17.70 -10.84 2.14
N LEU A 44 -18.34 -11.73 1.37
CA LEU A 44 -19.23 -11.33 0.29
C LEU A 44 -20.55 -10.78 0.86
N ALA A 45 -20.96 -9.61 0.39
CA ALA A 45 -22.17 -8.96 0.86
C ALA A 45 -23.46 -9.77 0.59
N ALA A 46 -23.52 -10.48 -0.54
CA ALA A 46 -24.67 -11.27 -0.93
C ALA A 46 -24.91 -12.52 -0.08
N THR A 47 -23.85 -13.17 0.38
CA THR A 47 -23.93 -14.47 1.08
C THR A 47 -23.46 -14.41 2.52
N ASN A 48 -22.85 -13.30 2.93
CA ASN A 48 -22.17 -13.15 4.23
C ASN A 48 -21.06 -14.21 4.48
N ALA A 49 -20.67 -14.95 3.45
CA ALA A 49 -19.63 -15.97 3.48
C ALA A 49 -18.31 -15.44 2.92
N ALA A 50 -17.22 -16.12 3.26
CA ALA A 50 -15.92 -15.86 2.64
C ALA A 50 -15.96 -16.25 1.15
N GLY A 51 -15.38 -15.40 0.29
CA GLY A 51 -15.31 -15.63 -1.14
C GLY A 51 -14.24 -14.78 -1.80
N TYR A 52 -14.06 -14.95 -3.10
CA TYR A 52 -13.18 -14.13 -3.92
C TYR A 52 -13.98 -13.03 -4.62
N LEU A 53 -13.34 -11.86 -4.79
CA LEU A 53 -13.96 -10.79 -5.58
C LEU A 53 -13.79 -11.11 -7.06
N THR A 54 -14.92 -11.27 -7.75
CA THR A 54 -14.97 -11.42 -9.21
C THR A 54 -15.85 -10.33 -9.81
N GLU A 55 -15.57 -10.00 -11.07
CA GLU A 55 -16.36 -9.03 -11.83
C GLU A 55 -16.24 -9.31 -13.33
N PRO A 56 -17.29 -9.02 -14.14
CA PRO A 56 -17.19 -9.09 -15.59
C PRO A 56 -16.38 -7.90 -16.12
N ARG A 57 -15.46 -8.17 -17.05
CA ARG A 57 -14.68 -7.17 -17.79
C ARG A 57 -14.58 -7.49 -19.27
N TYR A 58 -14.26 -6.49 -20.07
CA TYR A 58 -13.81 -6.72 -21.44
C TYR A 58 -12.29 -6.88 -21.43
N VAL A 59 -11.81 -8.03 -21.93
CA VAL A 59 -10.39 -8.32 -22.16
C VAL A 59 -10.25 -8.71 -23.63
N ASP A 60 -9.41 -8.02 -24.36
CA ASP A 60 -9.20 -8.21 -25.81
C ASP A 60 -10.50 -8.17 -26.64
N GLY A 61 -11.47 -7.36 -26.19
CA GLY A 61 -12.77 -7.18 -26.86
C GLY A 61 -13.83 -8.22 -26.48
N GLU A 62 -13.50 -9.24 -25.71
CA GLU A 62 -14.42 -10.26 -25.22
C GLU A 62 -14.83 -9.99 -23.76
N GLN A 63 -16.11 -10.18 -23.45
CA GLN A 63 -16.58 -10.12 -22.08
C GLN A 63 -16.20 -11.41 -21.35
N VAL A 64 -15.39 -11.27 -20.31
CA VAL A 64 -14.92 -12.39 -19.48
C VAL A 64 -15.09 -12.08 -18.01
N GLU A 65 -15.21 -13.12 -17.19
CA GLU A 65 -15.11 -12.97 -15.74
C GLU A 65 -13.64 -12.84 -15.36
N VAL A 66 -13.34 -11.94 -14.39
CA VAL A 66 -12.00 -11.82 -13.80
C VAL A 66 -12.08 -11.94 -12.29
N VAL A 67 -11.01 -12.43 -11.66
CA VAL A 67 -10.83 -12.42 -10.21
C VAL A 67 -9.79 -11.37 -9.82
N LEU A 68 -10.07 -10.59 -8.78
CA LEU A 68 -9.14 -9.57 -8.29
C LEU A 68 -8.04 -10.24 -7.46
N LEU A 69 -6.81 -10.22 -7.96
CA LEU A 69 -5.64 -10.75 -7.27
C LEU A 69 -5.00 -9.70 -6.35
N ASP A 70 -4.93 -8.45 -6.81
CA ASP A 70 -4.39 -7.35 -6.03
C ASP A 70 -5.02 -6.02 -6.45
N GLN A 71 -5.67 -5.35 -5.51
CA GLN A 71 -6.43 -4.14 -5.77
C GLN A 71 -5.55 -2.89 -5.83
N ARG A 72 -6.10 -1.79 -6.33
CA ARG A 72 -5.39 -0.49 -6.49
C ARG A 72 -4.79 0.03 -5.19
N GLN A 73 -5.45 -0.19 -4.04
CA GLN A 73 -4.93 0.20 -2.73
C GLN A 73 -3.71 -0.64 -2.35
N SER A 74 -3.82 -1.96 -2.50
CA SER A 74 -2.74 -2.89 -2.20
C SER A 74 -1.54 -2.69 -3.12
N GLN A 75 -1.77 -2.44 -4.42
CA GLN A 75 -0.70 -2.13 -5.37
C GLN A 75 0.04 -0.83 -5.00
N ALA A 76 -0.68 0.21 -4.56
CA ALA A 76 -0.06 1.44 -4.07
C ALA A 76 0.79 1.17 -2.82
N ASN A 77 0.26 0.40 -1.85
CA ASN A 77 1.01 0.05 -0.64
C ASN A 77 2.28 -0.76 -0.96
N ARG A 78 2.27 -1.62 -1.99
CA ARG A 78 3.49 -2.33 -2.44
C ARG A 78 4.54 -1.37 -2.96
N CYS A 79 4.14 -0.37 -3.75
CA CYS A 79 5.07 0.68 -4.20
C CYS A 79 5.63 1.44 -3.00
N GLU A 80 4.80 1.85 -2.05
CA GLU A 80 5.21 2.58 -0.85
C GLU A 80 6.11 1.74 0.07
N THR A 81 5.81 0.46 0.27
CA THR A 81 6.69 -0.48 1.00
C THR A 81 8.04 -0.64 0.31
N ALA A 82 8.05 -0.71 -1.02
CA ALA A 82 9.30 -0.83 -1.79
C ALA A 82 10.14 0.46 -1.69
N LEU A 83 9.49 1.64 -1.73
CA LEU A 83 10.15 2.93 -1.49
C LEU A 83 10.75 3.00 -0.09
N LEU A 84 9.99 2.61 0.94
CA LEU A 84 10.47 2.59 2.33
C LEU A 84 11.66 1.62 2.49
N GLY A 85 11.62 0.46 1.84
CA GLY A 85 12.73 -0.48 1.80
C GLY A 85 14.00 0.12 1.16
N ALA A 86 13.86 0.86 0.06
CA ALA A 86 14.97 1.55 -0.60
C ALA A 86 15.53 2.69 0.28
N ILE A 87 14.67 3.44 0.99
CA ILE A 87 15.08 4.43 1.99
C ILE A 87 15.88 3.75 3.12
N GLY A 88 15.40 2.62 3.63
CA GLY A 88 16.06 1.88 4.70
C GLY A 88 17.45 1.32 4.31
N ARG A 89 17.67 1.07 3.02
CA ARG A 89 18.98 0.67 2.48
C ARG A 89 19.88 1.85 2.08
N GLY A 90 19.39 3.09 2.21
CA GLY A 90 20.15 4.29 1.81
C GLY A 90 20.29 4.46 0.29
N GLU A 91 19.44 3.82 -0.51
CA GLU A 91 19.47 3.92 -1.97
C GLU A 91 18.84 5.23 -2.48
N VAL A 92 17.81 5.69 -1.79
CA VAL A 92 17.09 6.94 -2.07
C VAL A 92 16.61 7.57 -0.78
N PHE A 93 16.25 8.85 -0.82
CA PHE A 93 15.50 9.49 0.26
C PHE A 93 14.27 10.21 -0.30
N ILE A 94 13.12 9.98 0.32
CA ILE A 94 11.84 10.65 0.02
C ILE A 94 11.30 11.21 1.34
N PRO A 95 10.99 12.51 1.42
CA PRO A 95 10.41 13.12 2.61
C PRO A 95 9.12 12.41 3.04
N HIS A 96 9.02 12.09 4.32
CA HIS A 96 7.86 11.41 4.90
C HIS A 96 7.74 11.72 6.39
N LEU A 97 6.57 11.45 6.96
CA LEU A 97 6.35 11.53 8.40
C LEU A 97 6.75 10.21 9.05
N ALA A 98 7.32 10.28 10.25
CA ALA A 98 7.62 9.12 11.09
C ALA A 98 7.12 9.37 12.51
N LEU A 99 6.11 8.61 12.95
CA LEU A 99 5.70 8.55 14.34
C LEU A 99 6.62 7.57 15.06
N VAL A 100 7.27 8.04 16.11
CA VAL A 100 8.26 7.28 16.89
C VAL A 100 7.89 7.33 18.36
N THR A 101 7.91 6.17 19.01
CA THR A 101 7.70 6.05 20.46
C THR A 101 8.32 4.77 20.99
N GLU A 102 8.10 4.50 22.27
CA GLU A 102 8.44 3.25 22.94
C GLU A 102 7.20 2.74 23.69
N ALA A 103 6.99 1.43 23.66
CA ALA A 103 5.94 0.77 24.42
C ALA A 103 6.52 -0.48 25.07
N GLU A 104 6.43 -0.59 26.40
CA GLU A 104 6.95 -1.72 27.20
C GLU A 104 8.41 -2.08 26.83
N GLY A 105 9.28 -1.08 26.72
CA GLY A 105 10.69 -1.27 26.35
C GLY A 105 10.94 -1.56 24.85
N VAL A 106 9.89 -1.66 24.04
CA VAL A 106 10.00 -1.97 22.60
C VAL A 106 9.89 -0.69 21.77
N PRO A 107 10.87 -0.39 20.89
CA PRO A 107 10.78 0.73 19.96
C PRO A 107 9.62 0.55 18.97
N VAL A 108 8.77 1.56 18.83
CA VAL A 108 7.66 1.59 17.89
C VAL A 108 7.88 2.70 16.87
N ARG A 109 7.82 2.36 15.59
CA ARG A 109 7.90 3.32 14.50
C ARG A 109 6.86 3.00 13.43
N VAL A 110 6.12 4.03 12.99
CA VAL A 110 5.19 3.94 11.86
C VAL A 110 5.42 5.16 10.96
N THR A 111 5.57 4.94 9.66
CA THR A 111 5.77 6.03 8.71
C THR A 111 4.50 6.33 7.91
N SER A 112 4.45 7.51 7.27
CA SER A 112 3.35 7.85 6.35
C SER A 112 3.34 6.98 5.09
N LEU A 113 4.41 6.24 4.79
CA LEU A 113 4.49 5.26 3.71
C LEU A 113 3.88 3.89 4.09
N GLU A 114 3.61 3.66 5.38
CA GLU A 114 3.01 2.42 5.91
C GLU A 114 1.60 2.64 6.44
N ALA A 115 1.31 3.86 6.93
CA ALA A 115 0.02 4.18 7.52
C ALA A 115 -1.12 4.04 6.51
N PRO A 116 -2.26 3.38 6.85
CA PRO A 116 -3.38 3.12 5.93
C PRO A 116 -3.90 4.36 5.21
N HIS A 117 -3.92 5.51 5.90
CA HIS A 117 -4.35 6.80 5.35
C HIS A 117 -3.17 7.77 5.13
N ARG A 118 -1.93 7.24 5.00
CA ARG A 118 -0.71 8.00 4.69
C ARG A 118 -0.51 9.16 5.67
N SER A 119 -0.11 10.34 5.20
CA SER A 119 0.07 11.52 6.07
C SER A 119 -1.21 12.00 6.77
N ARG A 120 -2.38 11.54 6.33
CA ARG A 120 -3.68 11.89 6.91
C ARG A 120 -4.25 10.83 7.84
N ASP A 121 -3.45 9.80 8.15
CA ASP A 121 -3.83 8.81 9.15
C ASP A 121 -4.07 9.45 10.52
N ALA A 122 -4.90 8.78 11.31
CA ALA A 122 -5.18 9.18 12.68
C ALA A 122 -3.92 9.21 13.56
N TYR A 123 -2.91 8.39 13.23
CA TYR A 123 -1.63 8.40 13.91
C TYR A 123 -0.98 9.79 13.88
N PHE A 124 -0.97 10.46 12.72
CA PHE A 124 -0.40 11.81 12.58
C PHE A 124 -1.36 12.91 13.02
N ARG A 125 -2.67 12.68 12.98
CA ARG A 125 -3.65 13.60 13.59
C ARG A 125 -3.46 13.71 15.10
N ASP A 126 -3.20 12.58 15.75
CA ASP A 126 -3.08 12.45 17.19
C ASP A 126 -1.60 12.49 17.64
N ALA A 127 -0.73 13.04 16.78
CA ALA A 127 0.68 13.24 17.08
C ALA A 127 0.98 14.63 17.65
N VAL A 128 2.13 14.72 18.32
CA VAL A 128 2.72 15.96 18.85
C VAL A 128 4.18 16.09 18.38
N HIS A 129 4.68 17.31 18.33
CA HIS A 129 6.11 17.58 18.19
C HIS A 129 6.87 17.24 19.48
N SER A 130 8.20 17.27 19.45
CA SER A 130 9.07 17.01 20.60
C SER A 130 8.84 17.97 21.78
N ASP A 131 8.31 19.17 21.52
CA ASP A 131 7.93 20.18 22.54
C ASP A 131 6.50 19.97 23.10
N GLY A 132 5.81 18.91 22.68
CA GLY A 132 4.45 18.57 23.09
C GLY A 132 3.33 19.33 22.37
N GLN A 133 3.64 20.22 21.44
CA GLN A 133 2.63 20.93 20.65
C GLN A 133 1.98 19.96 19.64
N PRO A 134 0.64 20.07 19.42
CA PRO A 134 -0.03 19.24 18.41
C PRO A 134 0.60 19.39 17.03
N PHE A 135 0.86 18.28 16.34
CA PHE A 135 1.48 18.28 15.02
C PHE A 135 0.77 19.19 14.01
N ASP A 136 -0.56 19.19 14.00
CA ASP A 136 -1.36 20.02 13.10
C ASP A 136 -1.38 21.53 13.45
N ALA A 137 -0.73 21.94 14.55
CA ALA A 137 -0.74 23.34 15.01
C ALA A 137 0.44 24.16 14.49
N THR A 138 1.57 23.53 14.21
CA THR A 138 2.82 24.21 13.82
C THR A 138 3.57 23.43 12.75
N GLY A 139 4.57 24.07 12.12
CA GLY A 139 5.48 23.45 11.16
C GLY A 139 4.80 22.69 10.02
N PRO A 140 5.40 21.59 9.54
CA PRO A 140 4.89 20.83 8.40
C PRO A 140 3.45 20.34 8.57
N GLY A 141 3.03 20.00 9.78
CA GLY A 141 1.67 19.56 10.07
C GLY A 141 0.63 20.66 9.81
N ALA A 142 0.90 21.88 10.28
CA ALA A 142 0.05 23.04 10.04
C ALA A 142 -0.02 23.39 8.54
N GLU A 143 1.11 23.34 7.84
CA GLU A 143 1.18 23.58 6.40
C GLU A 143 0.38 22.55 5.61
N LEU A 144 0.58 21.26 5.91
CA LEU A 144 -0.21 20.17 5.33
C LEU A 144 -1.70 20.35 5.62
N ARG A 145 -2.06 20.80 6.83
CA ARG A 145 -3.45 21.09 7.21
C ARG A 145 -4.01 22.28 6.44
N ALA A 146 -3.21 23.28 6.13
CA ALA A 146 -3.62 24.48 5.40
C ALA A 146 -3.77 24.24 3.89
N ALA A 147 -3.19 23.15 3.35
CA ALA A 147 -3.20 22.83 1.93
C ALA A 147 -4.62 22.81 1.34
N SER A 148 -4.73 23.18 0.08
CA SER A 148 -5.97 23.24 -0.68
C SER A 148 -5.76 22.75 -2.12
N ALA A 149 -6.83 22.63 -2.89
CA ALA A 149 -6.75 22.26 -4.30
C ALA A 149 -5.93 23.24 -5.16
N LEU A 150 -5.70 24.46 -4.67
CA LEU A 150 -4.89 25.48 -5.34
C LEU A 150 -3.43 25.46 -4.89
N ASP A 151 -3.13 24.79 -3.76
CA ASP A 151 -1.78 24.74 -3.24
C ASP A 151 -1.51 23.44 -2.48
N PHE A 152 -0.75 22.56 -3.10
CA PHE A 152 -0.19 21.34 -2.54
C PHE A 152 1.33 21.43 -2.29
N GLY A 153 1.89 22.64 -2.21
CA GLY A 153 3.33 22.86 -1.99
C GLY A 153 3.85 22.17 -0.74
N ALA A 154 3.09 22.20 0.35
CA ALA A 154 3.45 21.50 1.59
C ALA A 154 3.54 19.98 1.39
N TYR A 155 2.64 19.38 0.60
CA TYR A 155 2.72 17.95 0.26
C TYR A 155 3.97 17.64 -0.55
N LEU A 156 4.32 18.50 -1.53
CA LEU A 156 5.50 18.29 -2.36
C LEU A 156 6.80 18.30 -1.52
N ARG A 157 6.88 19.18 -0.50
CA ARG A 157 8.05 19.29 0.39
C ARG A 157 8.12 18.16 1.42
N SER A 158 6.98 17.77 2.00
CA SER A 158 6.98 16.96 3.22
C SER A 158 6.57 15.52 3.01
N VAL A 159 5.67 15.24 2.05
CA VAL A 159 5.08 13.90 1.81
C VAL A 159 4.72 13.73 0.31
N PRO A 160 5.69 13.87 -0.60
CA PRO A 160 5.43 13.90 -2.04
C PRO A 160 4.82 12.61 -2.60
N SER A 161 5.00 11.47 -1.94
CA SER A 161 4.36 10.20 -2.27
C SER A 161 2.83 10.27 -2.20
N ASP A 162 2.26 11.12 -1.33
CA ASP A 162 0.82 11.33 -1.25
C ASP A 162 0.23 11.93 -2.54
N LEU A 163 1.03 12.73 -3.28
CA LEU A 163 0.64 13.28 -4.57
C LEU A 163 0.62 12.22 -5.69
N ALA A 164 1.47 11.19 -5.56
CA ALA A 164 1.51 10.07 -6.48
C ALA A 164 0.39 9.06 -6.21
N TYR A 165 0.25 8.62 -4.94
CA TYR A 165 -0.65 7.52 -4.55
C TYR A 165 -2.00 7.98 -4.00
N GLY A 166 -2.19 9.29 -3.86
CA GLY A 166 -3.42 9.91 -3.41
C GLY A 166 -3.60 9.87 -1.90
N VAL A 167 -4.32 10.85 -1.37
CA VAL A 167 -4.65 10.95 0.06
C VAL A 167 -6.01 11.59 0.24
N TRP A 168 -6.68 11.20 1.31
CA TRP A 168 -7.96 11.79 1.68
C TRP A 168 -8.01 12.04 3.19
N ASP A 169 -8.17 13.33 3.56
CA ASP A 169 -8.34 13.77 4.93
C ASP A 169 -9.82 13.67 5.35
N SER A 170 -10.30 12.46 5.67
CA SER A 170 -11.69 12.19 6.02
C SER A 170 -12.01 12.37 7.51
N HIS A 171 -10.98 12.37 8.37
CA HIS A 171 -11.17 12.32 9.83
C HIS A 171 -10.99 13.67 10.54
N ARG A 172 -10.49 14.70 9.86
CA ARG A 172 -10.34 16.04 10.43
C ARG A 172 -11.58 16.87 10.15
N LYS A 173 -12.11 17.54 11.20
CA LYS A 173 -13.22 18.47 11.03
C LYS A 173 -12.74 19.73 10.33
N ARG A 174 -13.08 19.89 9.06
CA ARG A 174 -12.76 21.04 8.21
C ARG A 174 -13.96 21.43 7.37
N ARG A 175 -14.03 22.72 7.00
CA ARG A 175 -15.05 23.20 6.04
C ARG A 175 -14.91 22.51 4.68
N ILE A 176 -13.66 22.32 4.22
CA ILE A 176 -13.35 21.61 2.97
C ILE A 176 -12.27 20.59 3.31
N GLN A 177 -12.57 19.32 3.05
CA GLN A 177 -11.59 18.22 3.22
C GLN A 177 -10.65 18.17 2.02
N VAL A 178 -9.35 17.99 2.29
CA VAL A 178 -8.37 17.77 1.24
C VAL A 178 -8.53 16.35 0.72
N LYS A 179 -8.74 16.24 -0.59
CA LYS A 179 -8.74 14.97 -1.32
C LYS A 179 -7.84 15.12 -2.54
N ILE A 180 -6.75 14.35 -2.57
CA ILE A 180 -5.81 14.29 -3.68
C ILE A 180 -6.04 12.96 -4.39
N PRO A 181 -6.57 12.95 -5.63
CA PRO A 181 -6.70 11.73 -6.41
C PRO A 181 -5.34 11.12 -6.73
N ARG A 182 -5.32 9.82 -6.94
CA ARG A 182 -4.10 9.11 -7.35
C ARG A 182 -3.66 9.55 -8.75
N ALA A 183 -2.40 9.97 -8.89
CA ALA A 183 -1.78 10.13 -10.20
C ALA A 183 -1.34 8.78 -10.76
N TYR A 184 -0.92 7.86 -9.89
CA TYR A 184 -0.56 6.50 -10.24
C TYR A 184 -1.59 5.50 -9.72
N THR A 185 -2.03 4.59 -10.59
CA THR A 185 -2.90 3.46 -10.25
C THR A 185 -2.37 2.18 -10.87
N SER A 186 -2.47 1.07 -10.15
CA SER A 186 -2.14 -0.27 -10.63
C SER A 186 -3.12 -1.26 -10.05
N GLU A 187 -3.41 -2.33 -10.78
CA GLU A 187 -4.21 -3.46 -10.31
C GLU A 187 -3.74 -4.75 -10.99
N MET A 188 -4.03 -5.88 -10.35
CA MET A 188 -3.71 -7.19 -10.89
C MET A 188 -4.94 -8.10 -10.85
N ILE A 189 -5.26 -8.72 -11.97
CA ILE A 189 -6.42 -9.57 -12.17
C ILE A 189 -6.01 -10.93 -12.71
N GLY A 190 -6.79 -11.95 -12.36
CA GLY A 190 -6.76 -13.26 -13.02
C GLY A 190 -7.92 -13.38 -14.00
N VAL A 191 -7.62 -13.68 -15.25
CA VAL A 191 -8.59 -13.74 -16.35
C VAL A 191 -9.20 -15.14 -16.43
N SER A 192 -10.52 -15.23 -16.64
CA SER A 192 -11.30 -16.46 -16.75
C SER A 192 -11.05 -17.43 -15.58
N PRO A 193 -11.40 -17.05 -14.35
CA PRO A 193 -11.10 -17.83 -13.16
C PRO A 193 -11.95 -19.09 -13.06
N LEU A 194 -11.32 -20.20 -12.67
CA LEU A 194 -11.97 -21.43 -12.24
C LEU A 194 -11.69 -21.64 -10.76
N VAL A 195 -12.71 -21.45 -9.94
CA VAL A 195 -12.60 -21.56 -8.48
C VAL A 195 -12.62 -23.03 -8.08
N GLY A 196 -11.57 -23.46 -7.40
CA GLY A 196 -11.47 -24.80 -6.83
C GLY A 196 -12.11 -24.90 -5.45
N VAL A 197 -12.27 -26.13 -4.99
CA VAL A 197 -12.70 -26.48 -3.63
C VAL A 197 -11.55 -27.20 -2.95
N ARG A 198 -11.33 -26.96 -1.69
CA ARG A 198 -10.38 -27.72 -0.85
C ARG A 198 -11.06 -28.21 0.40
N ALA A 199 -10.59 -29.31 0.95
CA ALA A 199 -10.90 -29.70 2.30
C ALA A 199 -9.71 -29.31 3.21
N ALA A 200 -10.00 -28.71 4.35
CA ALA A 200 -9.01 -28.36 5.36
C ALA A 200 -9.47 -28.87 6.71
N GLY A 201 -8.57 -29.47 7.44
CA GLY A 201 -8.77 -29.96 8.80
C GLY A 201 -7.46 -29.87 9.58
N ARG A 202 -7.51 -30.18 10.86
CA ARG A 202 -6.32 -30.30 11.69
C ARG A 202 -6.24 -31.73 12.23
N PHE A 203 -5.15 -32.39 11.94
CA PHE A 203 -4.80 -33.65 12.55
C PHE A 203 -4.06 -33.37 13.86
N ASP A 204 -4.59 -33.85 14.99
CA ASP A 204 -3.97 -33.68 16.29
C ASP A 204 -3.09 -34.89 16.63
N GLN A 205 -1.79 -34.68 16.64
CA GLN A 205 -0.79 -35.74 16.90
C GLN A 205 -0.81 -36.27 18.33
N LEU A 206 -1.33 -35.48 19.26
CA LEU A 206 -1.50 -35.87 20.66
C LEU A 206 -2.85 -36.60 20.90
N ASN A 207 -3.72 -36.61 19.89
CA ASN A 207 -5.06 -37.18 19.95
C ASN A 207 -5.86 -36.70 21.15
N LEU A 208 -5.77 -35.40 21.46
CA LEU A 208 -6.45 -34.78 22.56
C LEU A 208 -7.97 -34.88 22.37
N PRO A 209 -8.74 -35.22 23.46
CA PRO A 209 -10.18 -35.31 23.36
C PRO A 209 -10.78 -33.93 23.05
N GLY A 210 -11.85 -33.89 22.23
CA GLY A 210 -12.56 -32.67 21.86
C GLY A 210 -13.43 -32.09 22.98
N GLU A 211 -12.90 -32.00 24.18
CA GLU A 211 -13.62 -31.59 25.39
C GLU A 211 -13.77 -30.07 25.48
N THR A 212 -14.80 -29.66 26.22
CA THR A 212 -14.93 -28.26 26.67
C THR A 212 -14.15 -28.13 27.98
N VAL A 213 -13.33 -27.10 28.06
CA VAL A 213 -12.44 -26.80 29.18
C VAL A 213 -12.83 -25.47 29.83
N GLU A 214 -12.40 -25.25 31.07
CA GLU A 214 -12.47 -23.95 31.67
C GLU A 214 -11.30 -23.07 31.26
N VAL A 215 -11.54 -21.76 31.17
CA VAL A 215 -10.53 -20.76 30.78
C VAL A 215 -10.51 -19.66 31.83
N THR A 216 -9.32 -19.36 32.34
CA THR A 216 -9.04 -18.31 33.32
C THR A 216 -7.90 -17.42 32.77
N GLU A 217 -7.55 -16.35 33.47
CA GLU A 217 -6.38 -15.53 33.14
C GLU A 217 -5.06 -16.34 33.22
N ALA A 218 -5.01 -17.36 34.08
CA ALA A 218 -3.85 -18.24 34.24
C ALA A 218 -3.73 -19.33 33.15
N GLY A 219 -4.72 -19.46 32.24
CA GLY A 219 -4.74 -20.48 31.19
C GLY A 219 -6.03 -21.31 31.18
N TRP A 220 -5.95 -22.55 30.68
CA TRP A 220 -7.09 -23.47 30.63
C TRP A 220 -6.83 -24.76 31.40
N ALA A 221 -7.90 -25.36 31.89
CA ALA A 221 -7.87 -26.64 32.63
C ALA A 221 -9.10 -27.50 32.30
N PRO A 222 -9.00 -28.84 32.42
CA PRO A 222 -10.17 -29.70 32.39
C PRO A 222 -11.22 -29.29 33.43
N MET A 223 -12.49 -29.33 33.06
CA MET A 223 -13.57 -28.99 33.99
C MET A 223 -13.82 -30.11 34.99
N GLU A 224 -13.63 -29.84 36.28
CA GLU A 224 -14.02 -30.79 37.34
C GLU A 224 -15.54 -30.83 37.48
N GLY A 225 -16.12 -32.04 37.39
CA GLY A 225 -17.57 -32.24 37.51
C GLY A 225 -18.42 -31.60 36.39
N GLY A 226 -17.82 -31.27 35.23
CA GLY A 226 -18.52 -30.74 34.04
C GLY A 226 -18.99 -29.29 34.14
N LYS A 227 -18.59 -28.56 35.19
CA LYS A 227 -18.89 -27.13 35.35
C LYS A 227 -17.62 -26.34 35.55
N PRO A 228 -17.53 -25.12 34.98
CA PRO A 228 -16.37 -24.26 35.19
C PRO A 228 -16.32 -23.76 36.63
N ALA A 229 -15.14 -23.48 37.13
CA ALA A 229 -14.95 -22.77 38.42
C ALA A 229 -15.64 -21.39 38.38
N LYS A 230 -15.97 -20.88 39.56
CA LYS A 230 -16.66 -19.57 39.66
C LYS A 230 -15.76 -18.45 39.07
N GLY A 231 -16.26 -17.81 38.01
CA GLY A 231 -15.54 -16.75 37.32
C GLY A 231 -14.74 -17.21 36.10
N ALA A 232 -14.62 -18.52 35.85
CA ALA A 232 -13.97 -19.04 34.65
C ALA A 232 -14.92 -19.05 33.44
N GLY A 233 -14.38 -18.78 32.27
CA GLY A 233 -15.05 -18.96 30.97
C GLY A 233 -15.06 -20.43 30.55
N LYS A 234 -15.72 -20.73 29.41
CA LYS A 234 -15.70 -22.04 28.76
C LYS A 234 -15.20 -21.89 27.35
N ALA A 235 -14.37 -22.79 26.87
CA ALA A 235 -13.97 -22.92 25.48
C ALA A 235 -13.81 -24.40 25.10
N LYS A 236 -13.98 -24.72 23.82
CA LYS A 236 -13.56 -26.03 23.32
C LYS A 236 -12.05 -26.04 23.13
N LEU A 237 -11.41 -27.18 23.34
CA LEU A 237 -9.97 -27.33 23.06
C LEU A 237 -9.60 -26.92 21.63
N SER A 238 -10.49 -27.14 20.66
CA SER A 238 -10.30 -26.68 19.27
C SER A 238 -10.30 -25.16 19.11
N GLU A 239 -11.04 -24.42 19.92
CA GLU A 239 -11.06 -22.95 19.95
C GLU A 239 -9.76 -22.38 20.54
N LEU A 240 -9.13 -23.14 21.45
CA LEU A 240 -7.81 -22.84 22.01
C LEU A 240 -6.65 -23.36 21.15
N GLY A 241 -6.95 -23.88 19.96
CA GLY A 241 -5.94 -24.37 19.04
C GLY A 241 -5.47 -25.81 19.30
N HIS A 242 -6.16 -26.60 20.12
CA HIS A 242 -5.86 -28.01 20.43
C HIS A 242 -6.92 -28.95 19.83
N GLY A 243 -6.59 -30.25 19.79
CA GLY A 243 -7.53 -31.29 19.32
C GLY A 243 -7.67 -31.38 17.81
N MET A 244 -8.41 -32.40 17.37
CA MET A 244 -8.67 -32.68 15.98
C MET A 244 -9.79 -31.79 15.44
N ILE A 245 -9.61 -31.23 14.26
CA ILE A 245 -10.66 -30.55 13.49
C ILE A 245 -10.93 -31.38 12.26
N PRO A 246 -12.10 -32.00 12.14
CA PRO A 246 -12.45 -32.79 10.95
C PRO A 246 -12.32 -31.94 9.67
N PRO A 247 -11.90 -32.54 8.56
CA PRO A 247 -11.86 -31.84 7.28
C PRO A 247 -13.24 -31.30 6.91
N SER A 248 -13.29 -30.03 6.54
CA SER A 248 -14.47 -29.37 5.98
C SER A 248 -14.13 -28.73 4.65
N GLU A 249 -15.11 -28.69 3.76
CA GLU A 249 -14.97 -27.97 2.48
C GLU A 249 -14.82 -26.47 2.71
N GLY A 250 -13.98 -25.84 1.88
CA GLY A 250 -13.75 -24.41 1.87
C GLY A 250 -13.22 -23.96 0.51
N LEU A 251 -13.00 -22.67 0.39
CA LEU A 251 -12.45 -22.07 -0.82
C LEU A 251 -11.10 -22.69 -1.16
N GLY A 252 -10.99 -23.26 -2.35
CA GLY A 252 -9.74 -23.72 -2.94
C GLY A 252 -8.98 -22.61 -3.63
N GLY A 253 -7.90 -22.95 -4.33
CA GLY A 253 -7.22 -22.02 -5.22
C GLY A 253 -8.03 -21.73 -6.47
N VAL A 254 -7.61 -20.71 -7.21
CA VAL A 254 -8.25 -20.29 -8.46
C VAL A 254 -7.26 -20.50 -9.60
N SER A 255 -7.59 -21.34 -10.56
CA SER A 255 -6.86 -21.44 -11.81
C SER A 255 -7.34 -20.32 -12.73
N VAL A 256 -6.41 -19.65 -13.40
CA VAL A 256 -6.70 -18.53 -14.31
C VAL A 256 -6.03 -18.76 -15.66
N LYS A 257 -6.64 -18.24 -16.73
CA LYS A 257 -6.07 -18.32 -18.08
C LYS A 257 -4.80 -17.47 -18.21
N ALA A 258 -4.78 -16.29 -17.58
CA ALA A 258 -3.65 -15.36 -17.51
C ALA A 258 -3.76 -14.49 -16.27
N VAL A 259 -2.64 -14.00 -15.79
CA VAL A 259 -2.59 -12.96 -14.77
C VAL A 259 -2.13 -11.67 -15.45
N GLN A 260 -2.95 -10.63 -15.39
CA GLN A 260 -2.65 -9.33 -16.00
C GLN A 260 -2.49 -8.26 -14.94
N ARG A 261 -1.43 -7.46 -15.08
CA ARG A 261 -1.22 -6.24 -14.31
C ARG A 261 -1.32 -5.04 -15.25
N ASN A 262 -2.15 -4.06 -14.87
CA ASN A 262 -2.28 -2.81 -15.58
C ASN A 262 -1.98 -1.65 -14.63
N ALA A 263 -0.95 -0.88 -14.95
CA ALA A 263 -0.60 0.33 -14.21
C ALA A 263 -0.65 1.56 -15.12
N THR A 264 -1.05 2.68 -14.56
CA THR A 264 -1.18 3.96 -15.27
C THR A 264 -0.70 5.11 -14.40
N LEU A 265 0.18 5.94 -14.95
CA LEU A 265 0.51 7.26 -14.42
C LEU A 265 -0.19 8.31 -15.29
N SER A 266 -1.15 9.02 -14.71
CA SER A 266 -1.99 10.01 -15.40
C SER A 266 -1.29 11.36 -15.52
N MET A 267 -0.96 11.78 -16.74
CA MET A 267 -0.43 13.13 -17.00
C MET A 267 -1.48 14.20 -16.71
N ALA A 268 -2.75 13.92 -16.96
CA ALA A 268 -3.84 14.84 -16.64
C ALA A 268 -3.95 15.11 -15.13
N GLN A 269 -3.78 14.07 -14.28
CA GLN A 269 -3.77 14.24 -12.83
C GLN A 269 -2.54 15.02 -12.35
N LEU A 270 -1.36 14.75 -12.92
CA LEU A 270 -0.16 15.52 -12.62
C LEU A 270 -0.33 16.98 -13.02
N ALA A 271 -0.83 17.25 -14.21
CA ALA A 271 -1.10 18.62 -14.67
C ALA A 271 -2.12 19.36 -13.80
N ALA A 272 -3.01 18.66 -13.11
CA ALA A 272 -3.97 19.26 -12.18
C ALA A 272 -3.35 19.68 -10.82
N LEU A 273 -2.14 19.20 -10.48
CA LEU A 273 -1.47 19.59 -9.25
C LEU A 273 -1.05 21.08 -9.31
N ARG A 274 -1.42 21.81 -8.27
CA ARG A 274 -1.09 23.22 -8.06
C ARG A 274 -0.23 23.36 -6.80
N PHE A 275 0.73 24.26 -6.82
CA PHE A 275 1.67 24.47 -5.71
C PHE A 275 1.66 25.91 -5.20
N GLY A 276 0.49 26.59 -5.29
CA GLY A 276 0.33 27.98 -4.89
C GLY A 276 0.90 28.95 -5.92
N ASP A 277 1.35 30.10 -5.44
CA ASP A 277 1.96 31.17 -6.25
C ASP A 277 3.46 30.93 -6.44
N VAL A 278 3.80 30.04 -7.36
CA VAL A 278 5.18 29.64 -7.70
C VAL A 278 5.43 29.81 -9.21
N SER A 279 6.70 29.85 -9.61
CA SER A 279 7.05 29.86 -11.03
C SER A 279 6.57 28.59 -11.75
N GLU A 280 6.28 28.67 -13.06
CA GLU A 280 5.93 27.47 -13.85
C GLU A 280 7.11 26.49 -13.92
N GLU A 281 8.36 26.95 -13.84
CA GLU A 281 9.54 26.10 -13.73
C GLU A 281 9.48 25.23 -12.49
N PHE A 282 9.21 25.83 -11.33
CA PHE A 282 9.01 25.10 -10.06
C PHE A 282 7.84 24.10 -10.19
N ALA A 283 6.70 24.57 -10.69
CA ALA A 283 5.52 23.74 -10.78
C ALA A 283 5.73 22.53 -11.72
N ALA A 284 6.38 22.74 -12.86
CA ALA A 284 6.71 21.68 -13.81
C ALA A 284 7.70 20.66 -13.20
N ALA A 285 8.77 21.15 -12.56
CA ALA A 285 9.74 20.31 -11.87
C ALA A 285 9.09 19.49 -10.73
N GLY A 286 8.19 20.10 -9.97
CA GLY A 286 7.42 19.42 -8.91
C GLY A 286 6.54 18.29 -9.45
N ARG A 287 5.81 18.53 -10.56
CA ARG A 287 5.00 17.50 -11.22
C ARG A 287 5.86 16.35 -11.78
N ALA A 288 6.99 16.69 -12.40
CA ALA A 288 7.94 15.69 -12.92
C ALA A 288 8.56 14.85 -11.78
N LEU A 289 8.84 15.47 -10.62
CA LEU A 289 9.32 14.75 -9.43
C LEU A 289 8.26 13.77 -8.91
N VAL A 290 6.99 14.17 -8.81
CA VAL A 290 5.89 13.25 -8.42
C VAL A 290 5.78 12.08 -9.40
N ALA A 291 5.93 12.34 -10.70
CA ALA A 291 5.95 11.29 -11.72
C ALA A 291 7.15 10.34 -11.55
N ALA A 292 8.33 10.89 -11.28
CA ALA A 292 9.54 10.08 -11.02
C ALA A 292 9.40 9.20 -9.75
N ILE A 293 8.78 9.71 -8.68
CA ILE A 293 8.46 8.93 -7.46
C ILE A 293 7.51 7.77 -7.79
N ALA A 294 6.48 8.03 -8.60
CA ALA A 294 5.54 6.98 -9.00
C ALA A 294 6.22 5.87 -9.83
N LEU A 295 7.07 6.25 -10.78
CA LEU A 295 7.84 5.29 -11.60
C LEU A 295 8.88 4.54 -10.76
N LEU A 296 9.52 5.21 -9.80
CA LEU A 296 10.45 4.58 -8.86
C LEU A 296 9.74 3.50 -8.03
N GLY A 297 8.60 3.83 -7.41
CA GLY A 297 7.82 2.87 -6.64
C GLY A 297 7.35 1.68 -7.49
N ASP A 298 6.91 1.94 -8.72
CA ASP A 298 6.53 0.88 -9.67
C ASP A 298 7.71 -0.06 -9.97
N ARG A 299 8.86 0.46 -10.35
CA ARG A 299 10.01 -0.38 -10.70
C ARG A 299 10.59 -1.13 -9.51
N LEU A 300 10.67 -0.50 -8.34
CA LEU A 300 11.11 -1.16 -7.11
C LEU A 300 10.18 -2.32 -6.70
N ALA A 301 8.87 -2.16 -6.90
CA ALA A 301 7.88 -3.15 -6.50
C ALA A 301 7.69 -4.29 -7.53
N PHE A 302 7.84 -4.02 -8.84
CA PHE A 302 7.35 -4.93 -9.88
C PHE A 302 8.36 -5.26 -10.99
N ALA A 303 9.57 -4.69 -10.99
CA ALA A 303 10.57 -5.02 -12.01
C ALA A 303 11.34 -6.32 -11.72
N ALA A 304 11.11 -6.96 -10.58
CA ALA A 304 11.69 -8.26 -10.29
C ALA A 304 11.11 -9.34 -11.20
N PRO A 305 11.89 -10.37 -11.56
CA PRO A 305 11.42 -11.46 -12.42
C PRO A 305 10.30 -12.30 -11.79
N ALA A 306 10.16 -12.25 -10.47
CA ALA A 306 9.09 -12.89 -9.73
C ALA A 306 8.60 -11.98 -8.60
N ILE A 307 7.31 -12.04 -8.33
CA ILE A 307 6.66 -11.29 -7.25
C ILE A 307 5.81 -12.22 -6.39
N ARG A 308 5.69 -11.90 -5.12
CA ARG A 308 4.80 -12.59 -4.19
C ARG A 308 3.72 -11.63 -3.72
N LEU A 309 2.47 -11.93 -4.05
CA LEU A 309 1.33 -11.15 -3.56
C LEU A 309 0.95 -11.56 -2.14
N ARG A 310 0.88 -12.87 -1.90
CA ARG A 310 0.60 -13.51 -0.61
C ARG A 310 0.94 -15.00 -0.69
N SER A 311 0.75 -15.72 0.42
CA SER A 311 0.92 -17.17 0.46
C SER A 311 0.06 -17.85 -0.61
N GLY A 312 0.66 -18.67 -1.45
CA GLY A 312 0.01 -19.35 -2.56
C GLY A 312 -0.34 -18.43 -3.75
N CYS A 313 0.25 -17.26 -3.82
CA CYS A 313 0.13 -16.37 -4.98
C CYS A 313 1.50 -15.77 -5.29
N ASP A 314 2.40 -16.65 -5.74
CA ASP A 314 3.73 -16.34 -6.22
C ASP A 314 3.71 -16.39 -7.75
N LEU A 315 4.17 -15.33 -8.40
CA LEU A 315 4.01 -15.09 -9.83
C LEU A 315 5.35 -14.78 -10.49
N VAL A 316 5.59 -15.27 -11.69
CA VAL A 316 6.72 -14.93 -12.56
C VAL A 316 6.26 -14.02 -13.69
N LEU A 317 7.08 -13.06 -14.04
CA LEU A 317 6.84 -12.15 -15.16
C LEU A 317 7.02 -12.89 -16.50
N VAL A 318 6.00 -12.87 -17.32
CA VAL A 318 6.03 -13.45 -18.69
C VAL A 318 6.37 -12.37 -19.71
N SER A 319 5.70 -11.23 -19.63
CA SER A 319 5.92 -10.11 -20.54
C SER A 319 5.59 -8.78 -19.88
N GLU A 320 6.24 -7.72 -20.34
CA GLU A 320 5.95 -6.36 -19.88
C GLU A 320 6.14 -5.36 -21.03
N ARG A 321 5.17 -4.48 -21.20
CA ARG A 321 5.24 -3.32 -22.08
C ARG A 321 5.13 -2.05 -21.25
N ARG A 322 6.03 -1.10 -21.48
CA ARG A 322 6.06 0.21 -20.84
C ARG A 322 5.97 1.26 -21.93
N GLU A 323 4.96 2.11 -21.87
CA GLU A 323 4.58 2.95 -22.99
C GLU A 323 4.18 4.34 -22.53
N TRP A 324 4.59 5.34 -23.27
CA TRP A 324 3.93 6.63 -23.34
C TRP A 324 2.66 6.50 -24.18
N VAL A 325 1.55 7.02 -23.67
CA VAL A 325 0.29 7.13 -24.40
C VAL A 325 0.07 8.60 -24.71
N LEU A 326 0.06 8.96 -25.99
CA LEU A 326 -0.03 10.34 -26.44
C LEU A 326 -1.13 10.50 -27.49
N ARG A 327 -1.49 11.75 -27.74
CA ARG A 327 -2.39 12.11 -28.83
C ARG A 327 -1.60 12.16 -30.13
N GLY A 328 -1.87 11.24 -31.05
CA GLY A 328 -1.27 11.22 -32.38
C GLY A 328 -1.74 12.37 -33.27
N LYS A 329 -1.06 12.56 -34.38
CA LYS A 329 -1.33 13.65 -35.36
C LYS A 329 -2.72 13.57 -35.98
N ASP A 330 -3.27 12.37 -36.09
CA ASP A 330 -4.63 12.07 -36.56
C ASP A 330 -5.71 12.22 -35.47
N GLY A 331 -5.31 12.57 -34.24
CA GLY A 331 -6.18 12.66 -33.08
C GLY A 331 -6.45 11.34 -32.39
N CYS A 332 -5.97 10.21 -32.93
CA CYS A 332 -6.04 8.90 -32.30
C CYS A 332 -4.94 8.70 -31.25
N PRO A 333 -5.09 7.77 -30.29
CA PRO A 333 -4.00 7.42 -29.39
C PRO A 333 -2.79 6.86 -30.15
N ALA A 334 -1.59 7.33 -29.81
CA ALA A 334 -0.33 6.77 -30.25
C ALA A 334 0.46 6.29 -29.03
N VAL A 335 1.36 5.33 -29.22
CA VAL A 335 2.20 4.81 -28.15
C VAL A 335 3.66 4.84 -28.55
N GLU A 336 4.52 5.14 -27.58
CA GLU A 336 5.97 5.12 -27.72
C GLU A 336 6.59 4.40 -26.53
N PRO A 337 7.72 3.68 -26.68
CA PRO A 337 8.35 2.98 -25.58
C PRO A 337 8.75 3.95 -24.45
N LEU A 338 8.63 3.49 -23.20
CA LEU A 338 9.19 4.14 -22.03
C LEU A 338 10.47 3.41 -21.60
N GLU A 339 11.59 4.12 -21.61
CA GLU A 339 12.92 3.59 -21.32
C GLU A 339 13.26 3.62 -19.80
N VAL A 340 12.37 3.07 -18.95
CA VAL A 340 12.59 2.82 -17.52
C VAL A 340 12.29 1.35 -17.27
N ALA A 341 13.29 0.51 -17.44
CA ALA A 341 13.11 -0.93 -17.36
C ALA A 341 13.43 -1.49 -15.96
N THR A 342 14.46 -0.98 -15.35
CA THR A 342 15.05 -1.49 -14.11
C THR A 342 14.82 -0.56 -12.93
N PRO A 343 14.95 -1.06 -11.68
CA PRO A 343 15.01 -0.20 -10.50
C PRO A 343 16.10 0.87 -10.60
N GLN A 344 17.27 0.52 -11.15
CA GLN A 344 18.39 1.43 -11.30
C GLN A 344 18.09 2.59 -12.27
N ASP A 345 17.37 2.33 -13.39
CA ASP A 345 16.90 3.37 -14.29
C ASP A 345 15.97 4.35 -13.57
N ALA A 346 15.07 3.80 -12.74
CA ALA A 346 14.10 4.60 -11.98
C ALA A 346 14.77 5.42 -10.87
N VAL A 347 15.78 4.87 -10.17
CA VAL A 347 16.60 5.61 -9.20
C VAL A 347 17.33 6.76 -9.89
N ALA A 348 18.01 6.51 -11.01
CA ALA A 348 18.72 7.56 -11.75
C ALA A 348 17.78 8.66 -12.28
N LEU A 349 16.57 8.31 -12.72
CA LEU A 349 15.56 9.29 -13.10
C LEU A 349 15.08 10.12 -11.91
N PHE A 350 14.84 9.48 -10.76
CA PHE A 350 14.42 10.14 -9.53
C PHE A 350 15.48 11.11 -9.01
N GLU A 351 16.75 10.72 -9.00
CA GLU A 351 17.86 11.59 -8.58
C GLU A 351 17.96 12.85 -9.44
N ILE A 352 17.81 12.71 -10.78
CA ILE A 352 17.76 13.84 -11.68
C ILE A 352 16.56 14.73 -11.36
N ALA A 353 15.39 14.14 -11.09
CA ALA A 353 14.18 14.90 -10.78
C ALA A 353 14.30 15.68 -9.47
N VAL A 354 14.93 15.09 -8.44
CA VAL A 354 15.24 15.78 -7.15
C VAL A 354 16.21 16.94 -7.38
N ASP A 355 17.31 16.71 -8.11
CA ASP A 355 18.31 17.75 -8.39
C ASP A 355 17.67 18.94 -9.14
N ARG A 356 16.84 18.66 -10.13
CA ARG A 356 16.12 19.68 -10.91
C ARG A 356 15.09 20.43 -10.09
N ALA A 357 14.35 19.75 -9.24
CA ALA A 357 13.37 20.38 -8.36
C ALA A 357 14.06 21.28 -7.31
N ARG A 358 15.19 20.84 -6.74
CA ARG A 358 16.03 21.65 -5.84
C ARG A 358 16.55 22.93 -6.57
N LYS A 359 17.01 22.82 -7.81
CA LYS A 359 17.45 23.95 -8.63
C LYS A 359 16.32 24.94 -8.94
N ALA A 360 15.10 24.43 -9.07
CA ALA A 360 13.91 25.26 -9.23
C ALA A 360 13.41 25.89 -7.93
N GLY A 361 14.05 25.61 -6.78
CA GLY A 361 13.75 26.21 -5.47
C GLY A 361 13.00 25.28 -4.49
N LEU A 362 12.86 23.98 -4.79
CA LEU A 362 12.26 23.05 -3.83
C LEU A 362 13.22 22.75 -2.68
N GLU A 363 12.77 23.02 -1.45
CA GLU A 363 13.41 22.49 -0.25
C GLU A 363 13.14 20.98 -0.16
N TRP A 364 14.22 20.20 -0.12
CA TRP A 364 14.14 18.74 0.00
C TRP A 364 14.90 18.32 1.23
N PRO A 365 14.22 17.91 2.32
CA PRO A 365 14.85 17.45 3.55
C PRO A 365 15.67 16.19 3.33
N ASP A 366 16.64 15.95 4.20
CA ASP A 366 17.47 14.72 4.16
C ASP A 366 17.04 13.70 5.24
N GLU A 367 16.10 14.08 6.13
CA GLU A 367 15.59 13.24 7.20
C GLU A 367 14.04 13.30 7.25
N PRO A 368 13.38 12.25 7.78
CA PRO A 368 11.94 12.24 7.97
C PRO A 368 11.52 13.26 9.03
N PHE A 369 10.29 13.74 8.90
CA PHE A 369 9.67 14.57 9.95
C PHE A 369 9.21 13.66 11.09
N VAL A 370 9.97 13.67 12.19
CA VAL A 370 9.69 12.87 13.38
C VAL A 370 8.63 13.52 14.23
N VAL A 371 7.63 12.74 14.64
CA VAL A 371 6.56 13.11 15.57
C VAL A 371 6.35 12.02 16.62
N HIS A 372 5.69 12.37 17.72
CA HIS A 372 5.43 11.47 18.82
C HIS A 372 3.91 11.33 19.05
N PRO A 373 3.40 10.20 19.57
CA PRO A 373 1.98 10.08 19.91
C PRO A 373 1.62 11.07 21.05
N ASN A 374 0.42 11.63 21.00
CA ASN A 374 -0.12 12.32 22.17
C ASN A 374 -0.41 11.30 23.32
N ALA A 375 -0.72 11.79 24.50
CA ALA A 375 -0.91 10.94 25.68
C ALA A 375 -1.97 9.82 25.47
N SER A 376 -3.07 10.13 24.76
CA SER A 376 -4.14 9.15 24.50
C SER A 376 -3.69 8.05 23.55
N LEU A 377 -3.01 8.42 22.47
CA LEU A 377 -2.47 7.48 21.49
C LEU A 377 -1.35 6.63 22.12
N GLN A 378 -0.46 7.26 22.90
CA GLN A 378 0.58 6.55 23.65
C GLN A 378 0.01 5.47 24.59
N GLN A 379 -1.03 5.83 25.34
CA GLN A 379 -1.70 4.87 26.24
C GLN A 379 -2.34 3.70 25.45
N ALA A 380 -2.95 4.00 24.31
CA ALA A 380 -3.55 2.96 23.47
C ALA A 380 -2.48 2.01 22.88
N ILE A 381 -1.34 2.56 22.46
CA ILE A 381 -0.19 1.76 21.96
C ILE A 381 0.33 0.88 23.10
N ALA A 382 0.67 1.44 24.27
CA ALA A 382 1.16 0.67 25.42
C ALA A 382 0.20 -0.48 25.80
N LYS A 383 -1.11 -0.18 25.88
CA LYS A 383 -2.11 -1.20 26.18
C LYS A 383 -2.14 -2.33 25.14
N SER A 384 -1.91 -2.05 23.86
CA SER A 384 -1.88 -3.09 22.83
C SER A 384 -0.70 -4.04 22.98
N TYR A 385 0.44 -3.56 23.46
CA TYR A 385 1.63 -4.36 23.73
C TYR A 385 1.43 -5.26 24.97
N VAL A 386 0.84 -4.74 26.03
CA VAL A 386 0.47 -5.54 27.21
C VAL A 386 -0.49 -6.67 26.84
N VAL A 387 -1.55 -6.38 26.06
CA VAL A 387 -2.51 -7.41 25.60
C VAL A 387 -1.83 -8.45 24.70
N ALA A 388 -0.81 -8.07 23.95
CA ALA A 388 -0.04 -9.00 23.12
C ALA A 388 1.01 -9.82 23.92
N GLY A 389 1.16 -9.58 25.23
CA GLY A 389 2.14 -10.27 26.08
C GLY A 389 3.60 -9.93 25.77
N ILE A 390 3.86 -8.78 25.16
CA ILE A 390 5.21 -8.39 24.72
C ILE A 390 6.00 -7.69 25.83
N GLY A 391 5.34 -7.18 26.89
CA GLY A 391 5.97 -6.42 27.97
C GLY A 391 6.33 -7.23 29.23
N GLU A 392 5.97 -8.49 29.35
CA GLU A 392 6.14 -9.27 30.60
C GLU A 392 7.44 -10.10 30.67
N ALA A 393 8.36 -9.99 29.73
CA ALA A 393 9.51 -10.89 29.61
C ALA A 393 10.78 -10.44 30.39
N GLU A 394 10.79 -9.34 31.12
CA GLU A 394 11.97 -8.82 31.85
C GLU A 394 11.71 -8.58 33.35
N GLY A 395 10.97 -9.44 34.00
CA GLY A 395 10.65 -9.33 35.43
C GLY A 395 10.72 -10.65 36.22
N GLU A 396 11.75 -11.52 36.01
CA GLU A 396 12.18 -12.57 36.97
C GLU A 396 13.68 -12.78 36.92
#